data_f16c871543a6982c2c67c3e490907b5e
#
_entry.id   f16c871543a6982c2c67c3e490907b5e
#
_cell.length_a   1.000
_cell.length_b   1.000
_cell.length_c   1.000
_cell.angle_alpha   90.00
_cell.angle_beta   90.00
_cell.angle_gamma   90.00
#
_symmetry.space_group_name_H-M   'P 1'
#
loop_
_entity.id
_entity.type
_entity.pdbx_description
1 polymer ?
#
loop_
_entity_poly.entity_id
_entity_poly.type
_entity_poly.pdbx_seq_one_letter_code
_entity_poly.pdbx_strand_id
1 'polypeptide(L)'
;MKYWLNKFDIKGWEKKKIEELSKGMQQKIQFITTVMHNPKLLIFDEPFSGFDPVNANLLKQEILEMRDKGATIIFSTHNMGSVEELCDEISLINRSHVVLQGEINNIREQHKKHLFKIEVQQGNLQSNDLYEILETKERHANFTFTLRKRNTQMSNNELISLLTQQCQLSGFEEILP
;
A
#
# COMPACT_ATOMS: atom_id res chain seq x y z
N MET A 1 20.14 3.66 22.07
CA MET A 1 20.34 4.99 21.46
C MET A 1 21.31 4.96 20.26
N LYS A 2 22.60 4.59 20.38
CA LYS A 2 23.57 4.61 19.25
C LYS A 2 23.10 3.85 18.00
N TYR A 3 22.42 2.72 18.18
CA TYR A 3 21.82 1.95 17.08
C TYR A 3 20.85 2.82 16.25
N TRP A 4 19.91 3.47 16.91
CA TRP A 4 18.90 4.32 16.27
C TRP A 4 19.49 5.55 15.59
N LEU A 5 20.50 6.18 16.23
CA LEU A 5 21.21 7.34 15.64
C LEU A 5 21.90 6.97 14.32
N ASN A 6 22.46 5.76 14.25
CA ASN A 6 23.07 5.26 13.02
C ASN A 6 22.01 4.90 11.96
N LYS A 7 20.95 4.19 12.36
CA LYS A 7 19.93 3.67 11.44
C LYS A 7 19.13 4.79 10.77
N PHE A 8 18.86 5.88 11.49
CA PHE A 8 18.15 7.04 10.96
C PHE A 8 19.06 8.15 10.41
N ASP A 9 20.38 7.90 10.35
CA ASP A 9 21.40 8.86 9.91
C ASP A 9 21.30 10.23 10.63
N ILE A 10 21.17 10.18 11.95
CA ILE A 10 21.00 11.36 12.80
C ILE A 10 22.15 11.54 13.79
N LYS A 11 23.33 11.06 13.44
CA LYS A 11 24.54 11.30 14.23
C LYS A 11 24.82 12.78 14.40
N GLY A 12 25.23 13.16 15.61
CA GLY A 12 25.53 14.56 15.91
C GLY A 12 24.32 15.41 16.31
N TRP A 13 23.10 14.80 16.39
CA TRP A 13 21.92 15.50 16.87
C TRP A 13 21.77 15.44 18.41
N GLU A 14 22.57 14.61 19.06
CA GLU A 14 22.49 14.37 20.52
C GLU A 14 22.70 15.62 21.37
N LYS A 15 23.38 16.61 20.79
CA LYS A 15 23.66 17.90 21.46
C LYS A 15 22.74 19.04 21.02
N LYS A 16 21.86 18.80 20.02
CA LYS A 16 20.92 19.81 19.55
C LYS A 16 19.69 19.88 20.43
N LYS A 17 19.17 21.07 20.62
CA LYS A 17 17.87 21.27 21.24
C LYS A 17 16.77 20.89 20.26
N ILE A 18 15.62 20.42 20.77
CA ILE A 18 14.48 20.00 19.93
C ILE A 18 14.01 21.16 19.04
N GLU A 19 14.06 22.39 19.54
CA GLU A 19 13.68 23.62 18.83
C GLU A 19 14.57 23.92 17.61
N GLU A 20 15.79 23.39 17.58
CA GLU A 20 16.74 23.54 16.47
C GLU A 20 16.52 22.49 15.36
N LEU A 21 15.63 21.52 15.58
CA LEU A 21 15.35 20.44 14.67
C LEU A 21 14.20 20.81 13.73
N SER A 22 14.33 20.46 12.44
CA SER A 22 13.20 20.51 11.52
C SER A 22 12.06 19.57 11.95
N LYS A 23 10.84 19.80 11.46
CA LYS A 23 9.68 18.96 11.76
C LYS A 23 9.94 17.47 11.51
N GLY A 24 10.55 17.10 10.36
CA GLY A 24 10.89 15.71 10.06
C GLY A 24 11.97 15.15 10.99
N MET A 25 12.92 16.00 11.43
CA MET A 25 13.91 15.60 12.44
C MET A 25 13.27 15.31 13.80
N GLN A 26 12.34 16.16 14.23
CA GLN A 26 11.58 15.97 15.47
C GLN A 26 10.76 14.69 15.42
N GLN A 27 10.11 14.37 14.30
CA GLN A 27 9.36 13.14 14.09
C GLN A 27 10.24 11.90 14.19
N LYS A 28 11.45 11.91 13.61
CA LYS A 28 12.43 10.82 13.78
C LYS A 28 12.77 10.58 15.25
N ILE A 29 13.06 11.65 15.99
CA ILE A 29 13.38 11.55 17.43
C ILE A 29 12.17 11.03 18.21
N GLN A 30 10.98 11.54 17.92
CA GLN A 30 9.73 11.07 18.53
C GLN A 30 9.52 9.57 18.32
N PHE A 31 9.67 9.10 17.08
CA PHE A 31 9.59 7.67 16.77
C PHE A 31 10.62 6.87 17.59
N ILE A 32 11.90 7.26 17.54
CA ILE A 32 12.97 6.58 18.26
C ILE A 32 12.68 6.49 19.76
N THR A 33 12.25 7.58 20.39
CA THR A 33 11.94 7.59 21.83
C THR A 33 10.77 6.68 22.17
N THR A 34 9.81 6.52 21.25
CA THR A 34 8.66 5.63 21.40
C THR A 34 9.07 4.15 21.34
N VAL A 35 10.07 3.79 20.51
CA VAL A 35 10.38 2.38 20.25
C VAL A 35 11.66 1.86 20.94
N MET A 36 12.54 2.75 21.42
CA MET A 36 13.87 2.39 21.91
C MET A 36 13.89 1.46 23.14
N HIS A 37 12.79 1.36 23.85
CA HIS A 37 12.65 0.51 25.03
C HIS A 37 11.98 -0.84 24.73
N ASN A 38 11.80 -1.18 23.42
CA ASN A 38 11.21 -2.43 22.91
C ASN A 38 9.82 -2.73 23.52
N PRO A 39 8.84 -1.86 23.35
CA PRO A 39 7.50 -2.06 23.88
C PRO A 39 6.81 -3.24 23.20
N LYS A 40 5.94 -3.95 23.94
CA LYS A 40 5.12 -5.04 23.41
C LYS A 40 3.89 -4.54 22.65
N LEU A 41 3.44 -3.32 22.93
CA LEU A 41 2.31 -2.66 22.29
C LEU A 41 2.74 -1.27 21.85
N LEU A 42 2.51 -0.97 20.58
CA LEU A 42 2.75 0.32 19.97
C LEU A 42 1.45 0.86 19.39
N ILE A 43 1.14 2.10 19.69
CA ILE A 43 -0.01 2.81 19.13
C ILE A 43 0.49 4.08 18.46
N PHE A 44 0.25 4.21 17.17
CA PHE A 44 0.66 5.36 16.38
C PHE A 44 -0.56 6.05 15.76
N ASP A 45 -0.51 7.37 15.73
CA ASP A 45 -1.46 8.20 15.00
C ASP A 45 -0.75 8.83 13.81
N GLU A 46 -1.18 8.48 12.58
CA GLU A 46 -0.61 8.93 11.31
C GLU A 46 0.94 8.87 11.27
N PRO A 47 1.57 7.72 11.52
CA PRO A 47 3.02 7.62 11.77
C PRO A 47 3.88 8.05 10.59
N PHE A 48 3.34 8.05 9.38
CA PHE A 48 4.07 8.37 8.14
C PHE A 48 3.83 9.80 7.65
N SER A 49 2.93 10.53 8.30
CA SER A 49 2.58 11.89 7.91
C SER A 49 3.78 12.84 8.07
N GLY A 50 4.08 13.60 7.01
CA GLY A 50 5.16 14.60 7.03
C GLY A 50 6.56 14.04 6.78
N PHE A 51 6.72 12.75 6.57
CA PHE A 51 7.97 12.17 6.09
C PHE A 51 8.05 12.21 4.56
N ASP A 52 9.26 12.38 4.04
CA ASP A 52 9.54 12.09 2.64
C ASP A 52 9.48 10.56 2.38
N PRO A 53 9.35 10.13 1.12
CA PRO A 53 9.16 8.72 0.80
C PRO A 53 10.28 7.79 1.32
N VAL A 54 11.53 8.26 1.35
CA VAL A 54 12.69 7.47 1.80
C VAL A 54 12.58 7.20 3.31
N ASN A 55 12.31 8.25 4.07
CA ASN A 55 12.16 8.13 5.52
C ASN A 55 10.87 7.40 5.92
N ALA A 56 9.77 7.58 5.18
CA ALA A 56 8.55 6.81 5.39
C ALA A 56 8.79 5.31 5.21
N ASN A 57 9.49 4.91 4.15
CA ASN A 57 9.85 3.50 3.91
C ASN A 57 10.74 2.94 5.01
N LEU A 58 11.71 3.73 5.49
CA LEU A 58 12.53 3.32 6.63
C LEU A 58 11.68 3.05 7.88
N LEU A 59 10.74 3.95 8.21
CA LEU A 59 9.80 3.74 9.32
C LEU A 59 8.95 2.48 9.15
N LYS A 60 8.42 2.25 7.96
CA LYS A 60 7.62 1.06 7.66
C LYS A 60 8.42 -0.22 7.90
N GLN A 61 9.67 -0.28 7.45
CA GLN A 61 10.56 -1.41 7.70
C GLN A 61 10.78 -1.64 9.19
N GLU A 62 11.01 -0.57 9.97
CA GLU A 62 11.19 -0.69 11.42
C GLU A 62 9.93 -1.22 12.13
N ILE A 63 8.76 -0.75 11.70
CA ILE A 63 7.47 -1.22 12.21
C ILE A 63 7.31 -2.72 11.95
N LEU A 64 7.59 -3.16 10.72
CA LEU A 64 7.55 -4.58 10.36
C LEU A 64 8.56 -5.42 11.16
N GLU A 65 9.80 -4.94 11.32
CA GLU A 65 10.80 -5.63 12.15
C GLU A 65 10.36 -5.77 13.62
N MET A 66 9.68 -4.77 14.18
CA MET A 66 9.15 -4.84 15.54
C MET A 66 7.99 -5.82 15.65
N ARG A 67 7.08 -5.86 14.67
CA ARG A 67 6.02 -6.86 14.57
C ARG A 67 6.61 -8.26 14.52
N ASP A 68 7.60 -8.49 13.68
CA ASP A 68 8.26 -9.80 13.53
C ASP A 68 8.99 -10.26 14.80
N LYS A 69 9.37 -9.30 15.65
CA LYS A 69 9.91 -9.56 16.99
C LYS A 69 8.82 -9.77 18.06
N GLY A 70 7.55 -9.76 17.67
CA GLY A 70 6.41 -10.05 18.54
C GLY A 70 5.74 -8.84 19.18
N ALA A 71 6.01 -7.62 18.71
CA ALA A 71 5.25 -6.46 19.16
C ALA A 71 3.86 -6.40 18.46
N THR A 72 2.84 -6.04 19.23
CA THR A 72 1.53 -5.68 18.68
C THR A 72 1.54 -4.22 18.28
N ILE A 73 1.10 -3.93 17.04
CA ILE A 73 1.13 -2.59 16.48
C ILE A 73 -0.27 -2.19 16.04
N ILE A 74 -0.72 -1.04 16.51
CA ILE A 74 -1.97 -0.40 16.10
C ILE A 74 -1.60 0.96 15.54
N PHE A 75 -2.08 1.31 14.36
CA PHE A 75 -1.91 2.67 13.85
C PHE A 75 -3.17 3.16 13.12
N SER A 76 -3.43 4.45 13.25
CA SER A 76 -4.41 5.13 12.43
C SER A 76 -3.76 5.67 11.17
N THR A 77 -4.45 5.61 10.04
CA THR A 77 -4.05 6.30 8.81
C THR A 77 -5.21 6.44 7.84
N HIS A 78 -5.12 7.42 6.96
CA HIS A 78 -6.00 7.58 5.80
C HIS A 78 -5.31 7.11 4.49
N ASN A 79 -4.07 6.64 4.56
CA ASN A 79 -3.31 6.15 3.40
C ASN A 79 -3.53 4.65 3.21
N MET A 80 -4.39 4.29 2.26
CA MET A 80 -4.73 2.89 1.98
C MET A 80 -3.53 2.05 1.53
N GLY A 81 -2.58 2.63 0.78
CA GLY A 81 -1.36 1.92 0.40
C GLY A 81 -0.52 1.46 1.61
N SER A 82 -0.46 2.27 2.67
CA SER A 82 0.20 1.87 3.92
C SER A 82 -0.59 0.80 4.67
N VAL A 83 -1.93 0.84 4.61
CA VAL A 83 -2.79 -0.21 5.19
C VAL A 83 -2.53 -1.54 4.49
N GLU A 84 -2.53 -1.55 3.17
CA GLU A 84 -2.30 -2.76 2.37
C GLU A 84 -0.91 -3.38 2.59
N GLU A 85 0.10 -2.53 2.79
CA GLU A 85 1.49 -2.95 2.95
C GLU A 85 1.80 -3.50 4.35
N LEU A 86 1.15 -2.96 5.39
CA LEU A 86 1.58 -3.17 6.77
C LEU A 86 0.59 -3.91 7.65
N CYS A 87 -0.72 -3.86 7.33
CA CYS A 87 -1.75 -4.38 8.22
C CYS A 87 -2.08 -5.84 7.91
N ASP A 88 -2.26 -6.61 8.97
CA ASP A 88 -2.87 -7.95 8.91
C ASP A 88 -4.40 -7.81 9.01
N GLU A 89 -4.86 -6.92 9.91
CA GLU A 89 -6.28 -6.64 10.16
C GLU A 89 -6.58 -5.15 10.10
N ILE A 90 -7.79 -4.80 9.70
CA ILE A 90 -8.25 -3.41 9.64
C ILE A 90 -9.59 -3.21 10.33
N SER A 91 -9.81 -1.98 10.80
CA SER A 91 -11.13 -1.47 11.21
C SER A 91 -11.35 -0.11 10.54
N LEU A 92 -12.28 -0.05 9.61
CA LEU A 92 -12.67 1.20 8.94
C LEU A 92 -13.74 1.90 9.74
N ILE A 93 -13.45 3.13 10.17
CA ILE A 93 -14.36 3.95 10.98
C ILE A 93 -14.91 5.09 10.14
N ASN A 94 -16.23 5.23 10.11
CA ASN A 94 -16.92 6.35 9.49
C ASN A 94 -18.02 6.88 10.43
N ARG A 95 -18.03 8.18 10.67
CA ARG A 95 -19.00 8.85 11.57
C ARG A 95 -19.14 8.14 12.91
N SER A 96 -18.01 7.82 13.55
CA SER A 96 -17.91 7.12 14.85
C SER A 96 -18.50 5.69 14.88
N HIS A 97 -18.74 5.09 13.71
CA HIS A 97 -19.17 3.70 13.60
C HIS A 97 -18.11 2.88 12.83
N VAL A 98 -17.87 1.64 13.28
CA VAL A 98 -17.10 0.67 12.52
C VAL A 98 -17.96 0.17 11.36
N VAL A 99 -17.57 0.49 10.13
CA VAL A 99 -18.30 0.11 8.91
C VAL A 99 -17.75 -1.14 8.25
N LEU A 100 -16.49 -1.47 8.54
CA LEU A 100 -15.80 -2.64 8.03
C LEU A 100 -14.71 -3.06 9.02
N GLN A 101 -14.57 -4.36 9.28
CA GLN A 101 -13.53 -4.90 10.15
C GLN A 101 -13.19 -6.32 9.76
N GLY A 102 -11.92 -6.68 9.85
CA GLY A 102 -11.42 -8.04 9.66
C GLY A 102 -10.02 -8.10 9.05
N GLU A 103 -9.61 -9.30 8.70
CA GLU A 103 -8.37 -9.55 7.99
C GLU A 103 -8.41 -8.95 6.59
N ILE A 104 -7.33 -8.25 6.21
CA ILE A 104 -7.27 -7.44 4.98
C ILE A 104 -7.48 -8.26 3.72
N ASN A 105 -6.90 -9.48 3.65
CA ASN A 105 -7.04 -10.34 2.48
C ASN A 105 -8.48 -10.84 2.30
N ASN A 106 -9.15 -11.19 3.39
CA ASN A 106 -10.54 -11.60 3.37
C ASN A 106 -11.47 -10.48 2.91
N ILE A 107 -11.22 -9.26 3.40
CA ILE A 107 -11.96 -8.06 2.99
C ILE A 107 -11.74 -7.79 1.49
N ARG A 108 -10.50 -7.86 1.00
CA ARG A 108 -10.19 -7.67 -0.42
C ARG A 108 -10.90 -8.68 -1.30
N GLU A 109 -10.89 -9.96 -0.93
CA GLU A 109 -11.59 -11.00 -1.69
C GLU A 109 -13.09 -10.79 -1.73
N GLN A 110 -13.72 -10.42 -0.59
CA GLN A 110 -15.15 -10.16 -0.51
C GLN A 110 -15.61 -8.95 -1.35
N HIS A 111 -14.73 -7.95 -1.52
CA HIS A 111 -15.03 -6.71 -2.23
C HIS A 111 -14.42 -6.61 -3.63
N LYS A 112 -13.84 -7.71 -4.14
CA LYS A 112 -13.29 -7.79 -5.49
C LYS A 112 -14.31 -7.40 -6.54
N LYS A 113 -13.96 -6.45 -7.38
CA LYS A 113 -14.79 -6.00 -8.50
C LYS A 113 -14.44 -6.68 -9.81
N HIS A 114 -13.43 -7.56 -9.81
CA HIS A 114 -12.88 -8.25 -11.00
C HIS A 114 -12.54 -7.27 -12.13
N LEU A 115 -11.95 -6.14 -11.75
CA LEU A 115 -11.48 -5.11 -12.66
C LEU A 115 -9.99 -5.28 -12.92
N PHE A 116 -9.60 -5.07 -14.18
CA PHE A 116 -8.22 -5.22 -14.61
C PHE A 116 -7.81 -4.03 -15.44
N LYS A 117 -6.62 -3.50 -15.16
CA LYS A 117 -5.93 -2.54 -16.00
C LYS A 117 -4.99 -3.30 -16.93
N ILE A 118 -5.19 -3.13 -18.24
CA ILE A 118 -4.45 -3.81 -19.29
C ILE A 118 -3.71 -2.77 -20.11
N GLU A 119 -2.41 -2.90 -20.23
CA GLU A 119 -1.59 -2.05 -21.08
C GLU A 119 -1.20 -2.80 -22.36
N VAL A 120 -1.45 -2.20 -23.52
CA VAL A 120 -1.32 -2.80 -24.84
C VAL A 120 -0.42 -1.91 -25.71
N GLN A 121 0.59 -2.51 -26.33
CA GLN A 121 1.47 -1.83 -27.27
C GLN A 121 0.94 -1.89 -28.71
N GLN A 122 0.37 -3.05 -29.12
CA GLN A 122 -0.17 -3.27 -30.45
C GLN A 122 -1.43 -4.14 -30.37
N GLY A 123 -2.38 -3.87 -31.24
CA GLY A 123 -3.66 -4.56 -31.29
C GLY A 123 -4.80 -3.72 -30.70
N ASN A 124 -5.98 -4.25 -30.75
CA ASN A 124 -7.18 -3.62 -30.21
C ASN A 124 -8.01 -4.68 -29.47
N LEU A 125 -8.59 -4.29 -28.36
CA LEU A 125 -9.47 -5.13 -27.58
C LEU A 125 -10.92 -4.67 -27.77
N GLN A 126 -11.84 -5.63 -27.84
CA GLN A 126 -13.27 -5.37 -27.89
C GLN A 126 -13.97 -6.19 -26.82
N SER A 127 -15.02 -5.63 -26.24
CA SER A 127 -15.86 -6.35 -25.29
C SER A 127 -16.46 -7.61 -25.90
N ASN A 128 -16.57 -8.67 -25.11
CA ASN A 128 -17.16 -9.95 -25.50
C ASN A 128 -17.92 -10.58 -24.33
N ASP A 129 -18.34 -11.84 -24.46
CA ASP A 129 -19.07 -12.54 -23.40
C ASP A 129 -18.24 -12.82 -22.14
N LEU A 130 -16.90 -12.81 -22.25
CA LEU A 130 -15.99 -13.14 -21.15
C LEU A 130 -15.54 -11.90 -20.36
N TYR A 131 -15.42 -10.75 -21.03
CA TYR A 131 -15.06 -9.48 -20.40
C TYR A 131 -15.71 -8.29 -21.09
N GLU A 132 -15.85 -7.22 -20.35
CA GLU A 132 -16.38 -5.92 -20.78
C GLU A 132 -15.32 -4.85 -20.61
N ILE A 133 -15.10 -4.03 -21.65
CA ILE A 133 -14.24 -2.86 -21.58
C ILE A 133 -15.05 -1.70 -21.03
N LEU A 134 -14.61 -1.16 -19.90
CA LEU A 134 -15.27 -0.03 -19.23
C LEU A 134 -14.66 1.30 -19.65
N GLU A 135 -13.35 1.33 -19.88
CA GLU A 135 -12.61 2.53 -20.22
C GLU A 135 -11.45 2.19 -21.16
N THR A 136 -11.20 3.08 -22.12
CA THR A 136 -10.01 3.01 -22.99
C THR A 136 -9.32 4.37 -22.94
N LYS A 137 -8.02 4.36 -22.66
CA LYS A 137 -7.15 5.54 -22.69
C LYS A 137 -6.03 5.31 -23.69
N GLU A 138 -5.80 6.26 -24.57
CA GLU A 138 -4.67 6.26 -25.49
C GLU A 138 -3.62 7.27 -25.02
N ARG A 139 -2.35 6.83 -24.99
CA ARG A 139 -1.22 7.69 -24.67
C ARG A 139 0.00 7.27 -25.48
N HIS A 140 0.49 8.15 -26.36
CA HIS A 140 1.72 7.92 -27.15
C HIS A 140 1.73 6.57 -27.90
N ALA A 141 0.65 6.25 -28.60
CA ALA A 141 0.44 5.00 -29.34
C ALA A 141 0.33 3.72 -28.47
N ASN A 142 0.30 3.84 -27.16
CA ASN A 142 -0.05 2.75 -26.25
C ASN A 142 -1.49 2.91 -25.76
N PHE A 143 -2.17 1.79 -25.60
CA PHE A 143 -3.54 1.77 -25.10
C PHE A 143 -3.56 1.21 -23.68
N THR A 144 -4.34 1.83 -22.82
CA THR A 144 -4.67 1.32 -21.50
C THR A 144 -6.17 1.06 -21.45
N PHE A 145 -6.53 -0.18 -21.23
CA PHE A 145 -7.92 -0.61 -21.07
C PHE A 145 -8.21 -0.90 -19.60
N THR A 146 -9.36 -0.43 -19.13
CA THR A 146 -9.95 -0.94 -17.88
C THR A 146 -11.05 -1.91 -18.26
N LEU A 147 -10.88 -3.17 -17.95
CA LEU A 147 -11.86 -4.21 -18.24
C LEU A 147 -12.43 -4.84 -16.97
N ARG A 148 -13.68 -5.30 -17.06
CA ARG A 148 -14.34 -6.12 -16.06
C ARG A 148 -14.48 -7.54 -16.57
N LYS A 149 -13.98 -8.52 -15.81
CA LYS A 149 -14.20 -9.94 -16.09
C LYS A 149 -15.66 -10.30 -15.79
N ARG A 150 -16.39 -10.82 -16.75
CA ARG A 150 -17.81 -11.25 -16.61
C ARG A 150 -17.90 -12.64 -16.01
N ASN A 151 -17.03 -13.55 -16.46
CA ASN A 151 -16.94 -14.89 -15.90
C ASN A 151 -15.97 -14.91 -14.72
N THR A 152 -16.49 -14.88 -13.51
CA THR A 152 -15.69 -14.89 -12.27
C THR A 152 -14.99 -16.23 -12.00
N GLN A 153 -15.41 -17.32 -12.65
CA GLN A 153 -14.78 -18.64 -12.53
C GLN A 153 -13.52 -18.76 -13.42
N MET A 154 -13.40 -17.91 -14.45
CA MET A 154 -12.22 -17.88 -15.30
C MET A 154 -11.00 -17.41 -14.51
N SER A 155 -9.89 -18.13 -14.55
CA SER A 155 -8.64 -17.72 -13.91
C SER A 155 -8.03 -16.49 -14.59
N ASN A 156 -7.13 -15.79 -13.89
CA ASN A 156 -6.39 -14.69 -14.48
C ASN A 156 -5.45 -15.16 -15.60
N ASN A 157 -4.91 -16.38 -15.50
CA ASN A 157 -4.07 -16.97 -16.56
C ASN A 157 -4.85 -17.22 -17.86
N GLU A 158 -6.10 -17.70 -17.76
CA GLU A 158 -6.98 -17.86 -18.92
C GLU A 158 -7.32 -16.51 -19.56
N LEU A 159 -7.60 -15.50 -18.74
CA LEU A 159 -7.82 -14.14 -19.24
C LEU A 159 -6.60 -13.61 -19.98
N ILE A 160 -5.40 -13.72 -19.38
CA ILE A 160 -4.15 -13.30 -20.02
C ILE A 160 -3.93 -14.05 -21.35
N SER A 161 -4.16 -15.35 -21.38
CA SER A 161 -4.01 -16.17 -22.60
C SER A 161 -4.96 -15.71 -23.71
N LEU A 162 -6.19 -15.35 -23.39
CA LEU A 162 -7.16 -14.82 -24.35
C LEU A 162 -6.72 -13.43 -24.87
N LEU A 163 -6.25 -12.57 -24.00
CA LEU A 163 -5.82 -11.22 -24.36
C LEU A 163 -4.56 -11.25 -25.26
N THR A 164 -3.60 -12.12 -24.96
CA THR A 164 -2.35 -12.25 -25.74
C THR A 164 -2.57 -12.81 -27.14
N GLN A 165 -3.72 -13.45 -27.43
CA GLN A 165 -4.11 -13.84 -28.79
C GLN A 165 -4.61 -12.66 -29.63
N GLN A 166 -5.05 -11.57 -29.00
CA GLN A 166 -5.67 -10.41 -29.66
C GLN A 166 -4.74 -9.19 -29.71
N CYS A 167 -3.82 -9.07 -28.77
CA CYS A 167 -2.95 -7.91 -28.62
C CYS A 167 -1.60 -8.25 -27.99
N GLN A 168 -0.65 -7.33 -28.16
CA GLN A 168 0.63 -7.39 -27.47
C GLN A 168 0.52 -6.69 -26.12
N LEU A 169 0.43 -7.49 -25.04
CA LEU A 169 0.38 -6.98 -23.68
C LEU A 169 1.73 -6.41 -23.25
N SER A 170 1.72 -5.26 -22.57
CA SER A 170 2.86 -4.68 -21.85
C SER A 170 2.62 -4.58 -20.35
N GLY A 171 1.37 -4.68 -19.89
CA GLY A 171 1.03 -4.68 -18.48
C GLY A 171 -0.31 -5.35 -18.22
N PHE A 172 -0.41 -6.01 -17.06
CA PHE A 172 -1.63 -6.64 -16.55
C PHE A 172 -1.67 -6.45 -15.03
N GLU A 173 -2.67 -5.74 -14.55
CA GLU A 173 -2.82 -5.40 -13.14
C GLU A 173 -4.28 -5.60 -12.72
N GLU A 174 -4.53 -6.35 -11.65
CA GLU A 174 -5.86 -6.43 -11.05
C GLU A 174 -6.10 -5.18 -10.18
N ILE A 175 -7.17 -4.45 -10.45
CA ILE A 175 -7.57 -3.28 -9.67
C ILE A 175 -8.29 -3.79 -8.43
N LEU A 176 -7.63 -3.66 -7.30
CA LEU A 176 -8.20 -4.03 -6.00
C LEU A 176 -9.12 -2.93 -5.46
N PRO A 177 -10.07 -3.28 -4.61
CA PRO A 177 -11.01 -2.34 -4.01
C PRO A 177 -10.36 -1.34 -3.07
#